data_6745a5e15c1461a061aff45058f36f73
#
_entry.id   6745a5e15c1461a061aff45058f36f73
#
_cell.length_a   1.000
_cell.length_b   1.000
_cell.length_c   1.000
_cell.angle_alpha   90.00
_cell.angle_beta   90.00
_cell.angle_gamma   90.00
#
_symmetry.space_group_name_H-M   'P 1'
#
loop_
_entity.id
_entity.type
_entity.pdbx_description
1 polymer ?
#
loop_
_entity_poly.entity_id
_entity_poly.type
_entity_poly.pdbx_seq_one_letter_code
_entity_poly.pdbx_strand_id
1 'polypeptide(L)'
;RGATVDQIAANCGLSKPNLLYYFRRKEDIYVAVLEHTLHDWLEPLRKIDPAGEPLDEIARYVRAKIRMSHDNPKASRLFANEILQGAPAVGAYLNGPLKELVDEKAAVIARWIGEGRLNPVDPHHLIFAIWATTQHYADFDVQVSAVIGHPPDRMEKAESTLTSLLVEGLRP
;
A
#
# COMPACT_ATOMS: atom_id res chain seq x y z
N ARG A 1 3.68 -6.27 -23.59
CA ARG A 1 2.55 -7.10 -24.07
C ARG A 1 1.98 -7.82 -22.85
N GLY A 2 0.73 -7.55 -22.49
CA GLY A 2 0.10 -8.19 -21.32
C GLY A 2 -0.34 -9.63 -21.63
N ALA A 3 -0.59 -10.43 -20.56
CA ALA A 3 -1.09 -11.79 -20.65
C ALA A 3 -2.42 -11.86 -21.44
N THR A 4 -2.65 -12.98 -22.13
CA THR A 4 -3.94 -13.29 -22.77
C THR A 4 -4.92 -13.87 -21.75
N VAL A 5 -6.23 -13.84 -22.08
CA VAL A 5 -7.27 -14.48 -21.23
C VAL A 5 -7.00 -15.99 -21.07
N ASP A 6 -6.51 -16.64 -22.12
CA ASP A 6 -6.17 -18.07 -22.09
C ASP A 6 -5.01 -18.35 -21.10
N GLN A 7 -3.97 -17.50 -21.09
CA GLN A 7 -2.86 -17.59 -20.15
C GLN A 7 -3.29 -17.33 -18.70
N ILE A 8 -4.19 -16.37 -18.49
CA ILE A 8 -4.73 -16.07 -17.16
C ILE A 8 -5.56 -17.27 -16.67
N ALA A 9 -6.46 -17.79 -17.49
CA ALA A 9 -7.27 -18.95 -17.16
C ALA A 9 -6.41 -20.16 -16.80
N ALA A 10 -5.41 -20.48 -17.63
CA ALA A 10 -4.50 -21.59 -17.39
C ALA A 10 -3.74 -21.46 -16.06
N ASN A 11 -3.25 -20.24 -15.73
CA ASN A 11 -2.55 -19.98 -14.47
C ASN A 11 -3.46 -20.11 -13.23
N CYS A 12 -4.77 -19.89 -13.39
CA CYS A 12 -5.76 -20.05 -12.33
C CYS A 12 -6.35 -21.47 -12.26
N GLY A 13 -5.91 -22.40 -13.12
CA GLY A 13 -6.50 -23.74 -13.21
C GLY A 13 -7.94 -23.74 -13.74
N LEU A 14 -8.34 -22.70 -14.46
CA LEU A 14 -9.68 -22.54 -15.05
C LEU A 14 -9.65 -22.73 -16.56
N SER A 15 -10.78 -23.12 -17.14
CA SER A 15 -10.99 -22.99 -18.57
C SER A 15 -11.32 -21.53 -18.93
N LYS A 16 -10.99 -21.11 -20.16
CA LYS A 16 -11.35 -19.77 -20.64
C LYS A 16 -12.86 -19.47 -20.55
N PRO A 17 -13.77 -20.39 -20.93
CA PRO A 17 -15.21 -20.17 -20.73
C PRO A 17 -15.59 -19.94 -19.26
N ASN A 18 -15.00 -20.68 -18.33
CA ASN A 18 -15.25 -20.50 -16.90
C ASN A 18 -14.78 -19.12 -16.41
N LEU A 19 -13.60 -18.69 -16.83
CA LEU A 19 -13.10 -17.36 -16.48
C LEU A 19 -14.00 -16.26 -17.05
N LEU A 20 -14.42 -16.38 -18.31
CA LEU A 20 -15.31 -15.42 -18.98
C LEU A 20 -16.77 -15.45 -18.48
N TYR A 21 -17.15 -16.48 -17.73
CA TYR A 21 -18.42 -16.49 -17.02
C TYR A 21 -18.45 -15.45 -15.88
N TYR A 22 -17.32 -15.28 -15.17
CA TYR A 22 -17.18 -14.31 -14.09
C TYR A 22 -16.78 -12.91 -14.59
N PHE A 23 -15.95 -12.84 -15.62
CA PHE A 23 -15.39 -11.60 -16.14
C PHE A 23 -15.62 -11.54 -17.66
N ARG A 24 -16.41 -10.59 -18.12
CA ARG A 24 -16.76 -10.47 -19.54
C ARG A 24 -15.55 -10.12 -20.42
N ARG A 25 -14.59 -9.37 -19.87
CA ARG A 25 -13.40 -8.88 -20.59
C ARG A 25 -12.17 -8.99 -19.70
N LYS A 26 -11.01 -8.95 -20.33
CA LYS A 26 -9.72 -8.95 -19.63
C LYS A 26 -9.56 -7.74 -18.72
N GLU A 27 -10.08 -6.60 -19.14
CA GLU A 27 -10.06 -5.36 -18.36
C GLU A 27 -10.83 -5.50 -17.05
N ASP A 28 -11.93 -6.24 -17.05
CA ASP A 28 -12.74 -6.49 -15.85
C ASP A 28 -11.94 -7.32 -14.81
N ILE A 29 -11.12 -8.28 -15.28
CA ILE A 29 -10.20 -9.04 -14.42
C ILE A 29 -9.14 -8.10 -13.83
N TYR A 30 -8.58 -7.22 -14.66
CA TYR A 30 -7.55 -6.27 -14.23
C TYR A 30 -8.07 -5.31 -13.15
N VAL A 31 -9.25 -4.73 -13.35
CA VAL A 31 -9.91 -3.87 -12.36
C VAL A 31 -10.16 -4.63 -11.05
N ALA A 32 -10.74 -5.85 -11.13
CA ALA A 32 -11.01 -6.65 -9.94
C ALA A 32 -9.75 -6.98 -9.13
N VAL A 33 -8.63 -7.28 -9.81
CA VAL A 33 -7.34 -7.51 -9.14
C VAL A 33 -6.84 -6.24 -8.45
N LEU A 34 -6.94 -5.08 -9.11
CA LEU A 34 -6.54 -3.80 -8.52
C LEU A 34 -7.40 -3.42 -7.32
N GLU A 35 -8.73 -3.57 -7.41
CA GLU A 35 -9.66 -3.28 -6.32
C GLU A 35 -9.41 -4.20 -5.11
N HIS A 36 -9.20 -5.49 -5.34
CA HIS A 36 -8.85 -6.43 -4.28
C HIS A 36 -7.52 -6.05 -3.61
N THR A 37 -6.50 -5.74 -4.42
CA THR A 37 -5.19 -5.29 -3.91
C THR A 37 -5.32 -4.03 -3.07
N LEU A 38 -6.10 -3.04 -3.54
CA LEU A 38 -6.36 -1.80 -2.80
C LEU A 38 -7.11 -2.05 -1.50
N HIS A 39 -8.13 -2.92 -1.53
CA HIS A 39 -8.87 -3.27 -0.32
C HIS A 39 -7.94 -3.80 0.77
N ASP A 40 -7.10 -4.77 0.44
CA ASP A 40 -6.16 -5.36 1.39
C ASP A 40 -5.12 -4.34 1.86
N TRP A 41 -4.59 -3.52 0.95
CA TRP A 41 -3.54 -2.55 1.25
C TRP A 41 -4.00 -1.38 2.13
N LEU A 42 -5.29 -1.06 2.09
CA LEU A 42 -5.88 -0.01 2.92
C LEU A 42 -6.34 -0.53 4.28
N GLU A 43 -6.42 -1.85 4.46
CA GLU A 43 -6.86 -2.44 5.72
C GLU A 43 -6.02 -2.02 6.94
N PRO A 44 -4.67 -1.95 6.88
CA PRO A 44 -3.87 -1.42 7.99
C PRO A 44 -4.16 0.05 8.32
N LEU A 45 -4.47 0.87 7.32
CA LEU A 45 -4.86 2.27 7.52
C LEU A 45 -6.24 2.35 8.21
N ARG A 46 -7.22 1.53 7.77
CA ARG A 46 -8.54 1.45 8.41
C ARG A 46 -8.44 1.07 9.88
N LYS A 47 -7.50 0.19 10.23
CA LYS A 47 -7.28 -0.35 11.58
C LYS A 47 -6.60 0.62 12.55
N ILE A 48 -6.19 1.81 12.12
CA ILE A 48 -5.72 2.84 13.05
C ILE A 48 -6.86 3.17 14.03
N ASP A 49 -6.61 2.86 15.31
CA ASP A 49 -7.58 3.10 16.41
C ASP A 49 -7.48 4.56 16.88
N PRO A 50 -8.55 5.36 16.71
CA PRO A 50 -8.55 6.73 17.19
C PRO A 50 -8.36 6.88 18.72
N ALA A 51 -8.63 5.84 19.49
CA ALA A 51 -8.45 5.81 20.94
C ALA A 51 -7.11 5.21 21.39
N GLY A 52 -6.34 4.67 20.43
CA GLY A 52 -5.05 4.04 20.69
C GLY A 52 -3.93 5.02 21.07
N GLU A 53 -2.75 4.48 21.39
CA GLU A 53 -1.56 5.28 21.62
C GLU A 53 -0.97 5.70 20.24
N PRO A 54 -0.88 7.01 19.91
CA PRO A 54 -0.57 7.47 18.56
C PRO A 54 0.71 6.92 17.97
N LEU A 55 1.80 6.91 18.73
CA LEU A 55 3.10 6.40 18.25
C LEU A 55 3.05 4.89 17.96
N ASP A 56 2.34 4.12 18.80
CA ASP A 56 2.17 2.68 18.60
C ASP A 56 1.30 2.37 17.37
N GLU A 57 0.22 3.16 17.18
CA GLU A 57 -0.67 3.03 16.02
C GLU A 57 0.08 3.29 14.72
N ILE A 58 0.85 4.38 14.66
CA ILE A 58 1.67 4.71 13.48
C ILE A 58 2.75 3.66 13.27
N ALA A 59 3.46 3.23 14.33
CA ALA A 59 4.47 2.17 14.23
C ALA A 59 3.88 0.87 13.69
N ARG A 60 2.71 0.47 14.18
CA ARG A 60 1.98 -0.72 13.70
C ARG A 60 1.61 -0.58 12.23
N TYR A 61 1.13 0.58 11.82
CA TYR A 61 0.78 0.86 10.43
C TYR A 61 2.00 0.77 9.51
N VAL A 62 3.13 1.40 9.86
CA VAL A 62 4.39 1.35 9.10
C VAL A 62 4.85 -0.10 8.92
N ARG A 63 4.90 -0.88 10.01
CA ARG A 63 5.30 -2.29 9.97
C ARG A 63 4.39 -3.13 9.08
N ALA A 64 3.08 -2.93 9.17
CA ALA A 64 2.12 -3.64 8.34
C ALA A 64 2.33 -3.33 6.85
N LYS A 65 2.56 -2.07 6.49
CA LYS A 65 2.82 -1.65 5.11
C LYS A 65 4.10 -2.25 4.54
N ILE A 66 5.18 -2.28 5.30
CA ILE A 66 6.45 -2.90 4.86
C ILE A 66 6.25 -4.40 4.61
N ARG A 67 5.62 -5.11 5.53
CA ARG A 67 5.35 -6.55 5.37
C ARG A 67 4.51 -6.83 4.14
N MET A 68 3.45 -6.09 3.91
CA MET A 68 2.60 -6.25 2.72
C MET A 68 3.38 -6.03 1.42
N SER A 69 4.25 -5.03 1.38
CA SER A 69 5.13 -4.77 0.22
C SER A 69 6.11 -5.92 -0.01
N HIS A 70 6.64 -6.51 1.07
CA HIS A 70 7.54 -7.66 1.00
C HIS A 70 6.81 -8.93 0.55
N ASP A 71 5.64 -9.21 1.13
CA ASP A 71 4.91 -10.46 0.91
C ASP A 71 4.27 -10.51 -0.49
N ASN A 72 3.87 -9.33 -1.02
CA ASN A 72 3.24 -9.25 -2.34
C ASN A 72 3.82 -8.14 -3.23
N PRO A 73 5.12 -8.23 -3.61
CA PRO A 73 5.79 -7.19 -4.41
C PRO A 73 5.22 -7.07 -5.84
N LYS A 74 4.58 -8.13 -6.35
CA LYS A 74 3.95 -8.07 -7.69
C LYS A 74 2.69 -7.20 -7.67
N ALA A 75 1.90 -7.29 -6.62
CA ALA A 75 0.72 -6.44 -6.45
C ALA A 75 1.12 -4.96 -6.27
N SER A 76 2.19 -4.70 -5.49
CA SER A 76 2.76 -3.36 -5.34
C SER A 76 3.10 -2.75 -6.70
N ARG A 77 3.93 -3.44 -7.48
CA ARG A 77 4.34 -2.97 -8.81
C ARG A 77 3.18 -2.84 -9.81
N LEU A 78 2.18 -3.73 -9.74
CA LEU A 78 1.00 -3.63 -10.59
C LEU A 78 0.24 -2.33 -10.30
N PHE A 79 0.03 -2.01 -9.03
CA PHE A 79 -0.63 -0.79 -8.60
C PHE A 79 0.21 0.46 -8.92
N ALA A 80 1.51 0.44 -8.64
CA ALA A 80 2.40 1.55 -8.96
C ALA A 80 2.38 1.88 -10.46
N ASN A 81 2.39 0.87 -11.32
CA ASN A 81 2.27 1.06 -12.78
C ASN A 81 0.94 1.68 -13.18
N GLU A 82 -0.17 1.27 -12.57
CA GLU A 82 -1.50 1.86 -12.82
C GLU A 82 -1.51 3.35 -12.47
N ILE A 83 -0.95 3.72 -11.31
CA ILE A 83 -0.86 5.11 -10.86
C ILE A 83 0.02 5.94 -11.80
N LEU A 84 1.18 5.42 -12.21
CA LEU A 84 2.10 6.11 -13.13
C LEU A 84 1.49 6.35 -14.52
N GLN A 85 0.51 5.53 -14.93
CA GLN A 85 -0.23 5.71 -16.18
C GLN A 85 -1.43 6.66 -16.03
N GLY A 86 -1.62 7.31 -14.88
CA GLY A 86 -2.73 8.22 -14.63
C GLY A 86 -3.99 7.55 -14.08
N ALA A 87 -3.87 6.32 -13.56
CA ALA A 87 -4.94 5.57 -12.90
C ALA A 87 -6.21 5.35 -13.75
N PRO A 88 -6.11 4.91 -15.02
CA PRO A 88 -7.25 4.79 -15.91
C PRO A 88 -8.31 3.80 -15.41
N ALA A 89 -7.91 2.76 -14.66
CA ALA A 89 -8.81 1.74 -14.15
C ALA A 89 -9.36 2.05 -12.75
N VAL A 90 -8.58 2.74 -11.89
CA VAL A 90 -8.92 2.95 -10.47
C VAL A 90 -9.16 4.42 -10.10
N GLY A 91 -9.18 5.34 -11.06
CA GLY A 91 -9.32 6.77 -10.80
C GLY A 91 -10.57 7.14 -9.98
N ALA A 92 -11.71 6.50 -10.24
CA ALA A 92 -12.94 6.70 -9.47
C ALA A 92 -12.78 6.26 -8.00
N TYR A 93 -12.09 5.14 -7.76
CA TYR A 93 -11.79 4.66 -6.42
C TYR A 93 -10.86 5.61 -5.66
N LEU A 94 -9.83 6.14 -6.35
CA LEU A 94 -8.89 7.10 -5.75
C LEU A 94 -9.58 8.39 -5.32
N ASN A 95 -10.46 8.93 -6.16
CA ASN A 95 -11.16 10.20 -5.90
C ASN A 95 -12.37 10.07 -4.95
N GLY A 96 -12.83 8.86 -4.66
CA GLY A 96 -13.92 8.56 -3.74
C GLY A 96 -13.42 7.81 -2.49
N PRO A 97 -13.57 6.47 -2.43
CA PRO A 97 -13.32 5.69 -1.21
C PRO A 97 -11.93 5.84 -0.61
N LEU A 98 -10.87 5.96 -1.44
CA LEU A 98 -9.53 6.18 -0.93
C LEU A 98 -9.40 7.55 -0.28
N LYS A 99 -9.88 8.60 -0.97
CA LYS A 99 -9.84 9.96 -0.45
C LYS A 99 -10.58 10.07 0.88
N GLU A 100 -11.79 9.53 0.97
CA GLU A 100 -12.60 9.54 2.19
C GLU A 100 -11.87 8.86 3.38
N LEU A 101 -11.27 7.69 3.15
CA LEU A 101 -10.50 7.00 4.18
C LEU A 101 -9.28 7.79 4.62
N VAL A 102 -8.55 8.38 3.68
CA VAL A 102 -7.36 9.18 4.00
C VAL A 102 -7.76 10.43 4.79
N ASP A 103 -8.82 11.12 4.39
CA ASP A 103 -9.32 12.30 5.11
C ASP A 103 -9.78 11.95 6.54
N GLU A 104 -10.47 10.80 6.72
CA GLU A 104 -10.86 10.28 8.04
C GLU A 104 -9.63 10.06 8.94
N LYS A 105 -8.61 9.36 8.45
CA LYS A 105 -7.42 9.05 9.24
C LYS A 105 -6.51 10.27 9.44
N ALA A 106 -6.46 11.16 8.47
CA ALA A 106 -5.79 12.44 8.62
C ALA A 106 -6.43 13.30 9.74
N ALA A 107 -7.76 13.29 9.85
CA ALA A 107 -8.46 13.95 10.95
C ALA A 107 -8.12 13.33 12.33
N VAL A 108 -7.95 12.01 12.42
CA VAL A 108 -7.49 11.34 13.64
C VAL A 108 -6.08 11.81 14.03
N ILE A 109 -5.15 11.83 13.08
CA ILE A 109 -3.77 12.28 13.30
C ILE A 109 -3.74 13.77 13.70
N ALA A 110 -4.52 14.63 13.01
CA ALA A 110 -4.63 16.04 13.34
C ALA A 110 -5.13 16.27 14.78
N ARG A 111 -6.08 15.46 15.24
CA ARG A 111 -6.55 15.50 16.62
C ARG A 111 -5.43 15.15 17.61
N TRP A 112 -4.68 14.09 17.39
CA TRP A 112 -3.54 13.69 18.23
C TRP A 112 -2.46 14.79 18.31
N ILE A 113 -2.21 15.49 17.19
CA ILE A 113 -1.31 16.66 17.16
C ILE A 113 -1.90 17.79 18.00
N GLY A 114 -3.20 18.10 17.84
CA GLY A 114 -3.89 19.14 18.62
C GLY A 114 -3.93 18.86 20.13
N GLU A 115 -3.92 17.60 20.52
CA GLU A 115 -3.82 17.12 21.91
C GLU A 115 -2.37 17.13 22.45
N GLY A 116 -1.37 17.48 21.62
CA GLY A 116 0.05 17.46 22.00
C GLY A 116 0.65 16.04 22.14
N ARG A 117 -0.02 15.03 21.60
CA ARG A 117 0.41 13.62 21.64
C ARG A 117 1.32 13.24 20.47
N LEU A 118 1.41 14.09 19.47
CA LEU A 118 2.35 13.99 18.34
C LEU A 118 2.94 15.37 18.03
N ASN A 119 4.18 15.39 17.58
CA ASN A 119 4.79 16.59 17.00
C ASN A 119 4.00 17.08 15.77
N PRO A 120 3.97 18.39 15.52
CA PRO A 120 3.31 18.96 14.35
C PRO A 120 3.86 18.41 13.03
N VAL A 121 2.97 17.87 12.21
CA VAL A 121 3.22 17.41 10.84
C VAL A 121 1.92 17.56 10.04
N ASP A 122 2.01 17.71 8.73
CA ASP A 122 0.82 17.58 7.88
C ASP A 122 0.38 16.10 7.83
N PRO A 123 -0.87 15.78 8.25
CA PRO A 123 -1.31 14.38 8.33
C PRO A 123 -1.38 13.66 6.98
N HIS A 124 -1.76 14.36 5.89
CA HIS A 124 -1.82 13.78 4.56
C HIS A 124 -0.41 13.47 4.06
N HIS A 125 0.52 14.42 4.23
CA HIS A 125 1.92 14.22 3.84
C HIS A 125 2.60 13.13 4.67
N LEU A 126 2.25 12.94 5.94
CA LEU A 126 2.71 11.80 6.74
C LEU A 126 2.25 10.48 6.15
N ILE A 127 0.96 10.34 5.78
CA ILE A 127 0.43 9.14 5.15
C ILE A 127 1.17 8.87 3.82
N PHE A 128 1.38 9.90 2.99
CA PHE A 128 2.11 9.76 1.73
C PHE A 128 3.57 9.36 1.94
N ALA A 129 4.24 9.91 2.95
CA ALA A 129 5.62 9.53 3.30
C ALA A 129 5.70 8.06 3.73
N ILE A 130 4.74 7.57 4.52
CA ILE A 130 4.66 6.15 4.89
C ILE A 130 4.49 5.29 3.64
N TRP A 131 3.60 5.64 2.71
CA TRP A 131 3.41 4.88 1.48
C TRP A 131 4.67 4.86 0.62
N ALA A 132 5.24 6.01 0.34
CA ALA A 132 6.42 6.14 -0.50
C ALA A 132 7.61 5.33 0.04
N THR A 133 7.88 5.40 1.34
CA THR A 133 9.03 4.73 1.94
C THR A 133 8.82 3.22 2.08
N THR A 134 7.61 2.77 2.45
CA THR A 134 7.33 1.33 2.65
C THR A 134 7.19 0.57 1.33
N GLN A 135 6.67 1.18 0.26
CA GLN A 135 6.51 0.56 -1.04
C GLN A 135 7.81 0.56 -1.86
N HIS A 136 8.75 1.44 -1.55
CA HIS A 136 10.03 1.56 -2.27
C HIS A 136 10.75 0.22 -2.43
N TYR A 137 10.78 -0.60 -1.38
CA TYR A 137 11.46 -1.91 -1.39
C TYR A 137 10.83 -2.93 -2.33
N ALA A 138 9.56 -2.78 -2.66
CA ALA A 138 8.88 -3.62 -3.65
C ALA A 138 8.95 -3.03 -5.05
N ASP A 139 8.64 -1.74 -5.20
CA ASP A 139 8.48 -1.08 -6.50
C ASP A 139 9.83 -0.86 -7.17
N PHE A 140 10.87 -0.56 -6.39
CA PHE A 140 12.25 -0.31 -6.84
C PHE A 140 13.22 -1.41 -6.39
N ASP A 141 12.75 -2.65 -6.24
CA ASP A 141 13.55 -3.79 -5.80
C ASP A 141 14.84 -3.99 -6.62
N VAL A 142 14.80 -3.74 -7.93
CA VAL A 142 15.97 -3.82 -8.80
C VAL A 142 17.05 -2.82 -8.35
N GLN A 143 16.67 -1.59 -8.03
CA GLN A 143 17.59 -0.57 -7.54
C GLN A 143 18.13 -0.93 -6.15
N VAL A 144 17.24 -1.30 -5.24
CA VAL A 144 17.62 -1.66 -3.86
C VAL A 144 18.57 -2.86 -3.87
N SER A 145 18.26 -3.90 -4.66
CA SER A 145 19.09 -5.09 -4.79
C SER A 145 20.45 -4.81 -5.44
N ALA A 146 20.50 -3.88 -6.39
CA ALA A 146 21.77 -3.46 -7.01
C ALA A 146 22.70 -2.75 -6.00
N VAL A 147 22.11 -2.00 -5.05
CA VAL A 147 22.89 -1.21 -4.07
C VAL A 147 23.33 -2.04 -2.87
N ILE A 148 22.44 -2.83 -2.28
CA ILE A 148 22.71 -3.54 -1.02
C ILE A 148 22.72 -5.07 -1.16
N GLY A 149 22.48 -5.62 -2.36
CA GLY A 149 22.36 -7.07 -2.56
C GLY A 149 21.11 -7.66 -1.93
N HIS A 150 21.20 -8.93 -1.54
CA HIS A 150 20.11 -9.69 -0.93
C HIS A 150 20.50 -10.24 0.46
N PRO A 151 20.90 -9.39 1.42
CA PRO A 151 21.20 -9.87 2.76
C PRO A 151 19.93 -10.42 3.44
N PRO A 152 20.04 -11.48 4.26
CA PRO A 152 18.88 -12.15 4.85
C PRO A 152 18.08 -11.24 5.80
N ASP A 153 18.72 -10.26 6.40
CA ASP A 153 18.13 -9.29 7.34
C ASP A 153 17.64 -7.98 6.67
N ARG A 154 17.63 -7.95 5.32
CA ARG A 154 17.26 -6.75 4.54
C ARG A 154 15.94 -6.13 4.98
N MET A 155 14.91 -6.96 5.12
CA MET A 155 13.56 -6.49 5.45
C MET A 155 13.43 -6.10 6.91
N GLU A 156 14.10 -6.81 7.82
CA GLU A 156 14.16 -6.45 9.23
C GLU A 156 14.82 -5.08 9.43
N LYS A 157 15.94 -4.85 8.75
CA LYS A 157 16.63 -3.54 8.76
C LYS A 157 15.77 -2.43 8.17
N ALA A 158 15.04 -2.70 7.08
CA ALA A 158 14.11 -1.75 6.48
C ALA A 158 12.97 -1.39 7.46
N GLU A 159 12.35 -2.40 8.07
CA GLU A 159 11.27 -2.22 9.05
C GLU A 159 11.76 -1.41 10.27
N SER A 160 12.90 -1.78 10.84
CA SER A 160 13.50 -1.08 11.98
C SER A 160 13.85 0.37 11.64
N THR A 161 14.53 0.60 10.53
CA THR A 161 14.96 1.94 10.09
C THR A 161 13.77 2.86 9.84
N LEU A 162 12.80 2.41 9.04
CA LEU A 162 11.65 3.25 8.69
C LEU A 162 10.73 3.50 9.89
N THR A 163 10.53 2.49 10.75
CA THR A 163 9.75 2.66 11.97
C THR A 163 10.41 3.71 12.88
N SER A 164 11.73 3.59 13.11
CA SER A 164 12.46 4.55 13.93
C SER A 164 12.39 5.97 13.34
N LEU A 165 12.70 6.14 12.06
CA LEU A 165 12.70 7.48 11.42
C LEU A 165 11.34 8.16 11.49
N LEU A 166 10.25 7.42 11.21
CA LEU A 166 8.91 7.98 11.16
C LEU A 166 8.33 8.23 12.55
N VAL A 167 8.59 7.32 13.51
CA VAL A 167 8.02 7.42 14.86
C VAL A 167 8.80 8.43 15.72
N GLU A 168 10.14 8.41 15.68
CA GLU A 168 10.94 9.37 16.48
C GLU A 168 10.72 10.82 16.03
N GLY A 169 10.50 11.05 14.74
CA GLY A 169 10.17 12.39 14.24
C GLY A 169 8.81 12.92 14.72
N LEU A 170 7.92 12.02 15.16
CA LEU A 170 6.58 12.36 15.65
C LEU A 170 6.48 12.44 17.18
N ARG A 171 7.54 12.07 17.89
CA ARG A 171 7.57 12.09 19.37
C ARG A 171 7.56 13.53 19.87
N PRO A 172 6.62 13.94 20.75
CA PRO A 172 6.56 15.27 21.35
C PRO A 172 7.80 15.64 22.17
#